data_2000d74fa5f3d4d7bf6183f6ba0b1a11
#
_entry.id   2000d74fa5f3d4d7bf6183f6ba0b1a11
#
_cell.length_a   1.000
_cell.length_b   1.000
_cell.length_c   1.000
_cell.angle_alpha   90.00
_cell.angle_beta   90.00
_cell.angle_gamma   90.00
#
_symmetry.space_group_name_H-M   'P 1'
#
loop_
_entity.id
_entity.type
_entity.pdbx_description
1 polymer ?
#
loop_
_entity_poly.entity_id
_entity_poly.type
_entity_poly.pdbx_seq_one_letter_code
_entity_poly.pdbx_strand_id
1 'polypeptide(L)'
;IRSIPLRLQPLGQADAPAVFEARGEVIMTRSGFEIMNQAREAEGEPLFANPRNATAGSLKQLDPSLVARRPLDIVLYGSGEVAGGPEVNSQLDLFATLGQLGFRTPEHTWHCNSTEEILEAIDELDRLRSSFDYDTDGAVIKLNRYDLRERVGATAKAPRWAMAYKYAPEQAQTRLHAITIQVGRTGTLTPVAELEPVFVDGSTISRATLHNEEEICRKDIRIGDTVIIEKRGDVIPGVISVVKDLRPAGAEPFDMIAATGSKCPDCGGVIHKDEEFVAWR
;
A
#
# COMPACT_ATOMS: atom_id res chain seq x y z
N ILE A 1 -15.90 -12.72 6.81
CA ILE A 1 -16.33 -11.61 5.93
C ILE A 1 -17.74 -11.95 5.47
N ARG A 2 -18.70 -11.09 5.80
CA ARG A 2 -20.14 -11.38 5.59
C ARG A 2 -20.56 -11.30 4.12
N SER A 3 -19.86 -10.56 3.30
CA SER A 3 -20.12 -10.41 1.86
C SER A 3 -19.71 -11.64 1.02
N ILE A 4 -18.99 -12.59 1.60
CA ILE A 4 -18.69 -13.85 0.91
C ILE A 4 -19.92 -14.73 0.97
N PRO A 5 -20.54 -15.13 -0.19
CA PRO A 5 -21.72 -15.98 -0.19
C PRO A 5 -21.36 -17.37 0.34
N LEU A 6 -22.18 -17.90 1.25
CA LEU A 6 -22.05 -19.27 1.75
C LEU A 6 -22.56 -20.33 0.75
N ARG A 7 -23.30 -19.89 -0.26
CA ARG A 7 -23.80 -20.69 -1.36
C ARG A 7 -23.68 -19.90 -2.65
N LEU A 8 -23.02 -20.47 -3.63
CA LEU A 8 -22.91 -19.85 -4.96
C LEU A 8 -24.27 -19.90 -5.67
N GLN A 9 -24.57 -18.83 -6.38
CA GLN A 9 -25.74 -18.77 -7.25
C GLN A 9 -25.51 -19.63 -8.50
N PRO A 10 -26.56 -20.27 -9.05
CA PRO A 10 -26.42 -21.06 -10.27
C PRO A 10 -26.09 -20.14 -11.46
N LEU A 11 -25.23 -20.61 -12.36
CA LEU A 11 -24.84 -19.91 -13.60
C LEU A 11 -25.82 -20.22 -14.74
N GLY A 12 -27.05 -19.75 -14.63
CA GLY A 12 -28.11 -20.09 -15.58
C GLY A 12 -28.46 -21.59 -15.52
N GLN A 13 -28.25 -22.31 -16.65
CA GLN A 13 -28.47 -23.77 -16.73
C GLN A 13 -27.17 -24.57 -16.46
N ALA A 14 -26.03 -23.91 -16.28
CA ALA A 14 -24.77 -24.56 -16.00
C ALA A 14 -24.60 -24.82 -14.50
N ASP A 15 -24.00 -25.96 -14.16
CA ASP A 15 -23.60 -26.24 -12.78
C ASP A 15 -22.53 -25.28 -12.31
N ALA A 16 -22.51 -25.01 -11.01
CA ALA A 16 -21.40 -24.27 -10.41
C ALA A 16 -20.07 -25.04 -10.61
N PRO A 17 -18.94 -24.34 -10.75
CA PRO A 17 -17.64 -24.96 -10.85
C PRO A 17 -17.40 -25.92 -9.67
N ALA A 18 -16.80 -27.08 -9.92
CA ALA A 18 -16.42 -28.03 -8.87
C ALA A 18 -15.29 -27.47 -8.00
N VAL A 19 -14.38 -26.69 -8.61
CA VAL A 19 -13.35 -25.90 -7.93
C VAL A 19 -13.36 -24.50 -8.50
N PHE A 20 -13.36 -23.49 -7.63
CA PHE A 20 -13.23 -22.09 -8.03
C PHE A 20 -12.38 -21.33 -7.01
N GLU A 21 -11.12 -21.09 -7.36
CA GLU A 21 -10.24 -20.22 -6.59
C GLU A 21 -10.48 -18.77 -7.02
N ALA A 22 -11.03 -17.96 -6.15
CA ALA A 22 -11.23 -16.51 -6.37
C ALA A 22 -10.21 -15.70 -5.58
N ARG A 23 -9.68 -14.64 -6.20
CA ARG A 23 -8.70 -13.73 -5.61
C ARG A 23 -9.22 -12.31 -5.58
N GLY A 24 -8.97 -11.65 -4.47
CA GLY A 24 -9.43 -10.29 -4.27
C GLY A 24 -8.71 -9.58 -3.13
N GLU A 25 -9.22 -8.43 -2.80
CA GLU A 25 -8.72 -7.63 -1.69
C GLU A 25 -9.80 -7.43 -0.64
N VAL A 26 -9.43 -7.63 0.63
CA VAL A 26 -10.31 -7.34 1.75
C VAL A 26 -10.16 -5.86 2.08
N ILE A 27 -11.28 -5.19 2.16
CA ILE A 27 -11.37 -3.75 2.44
C ILE A 27 -12.22 -3.48 3.68
N MET A 28 -12.07 -2.29 4.22
CA MET A 28 -13.01 -1.69 5.17
C MET A 28 -13.46 -0.36 4.57
N THR A 29 -14.77 -0.13 4.49
CA THR A 29 -15.31 1.13 4.00
C THR A 29 -15.00 2.27 4.98
N ARG A 30 -14.96 3.51 4.50
CA ARG A 30 -14.77 4.69 5.36
C ARG A 30 -15.87 4.79 6.40
N SER A 31 -17.12 4.62 5.98
CA SER A 31 -18.27 4.60 6.87
C SER A 31 -18.19 3.47 7.93
N GLY A 32 -17.78 2.26 7.53
CA GLY A 32 -17.56 1.15 8.45
C GLY A 32 -16.42 1.40 9.43
N PHE A 33 -15.35 2.02 8.98
CA PHE A 33 -14.22 2.41 9.81
C PHE A 33 -14.60 3.44 10.88
N GLU A 34 -15.36 4.47 10.50
CA GLU A 34 -15.86 5.49 11.43
C GLU A 34 -16.74 4.87 12.52
N ILE A 35 -17.73 4.04 12.15
CA ILE A 35 -18.60 3.33 13.09
C ILE A 35 -17.77 2.46 14.06
N MET A 36 -16.79 1.75 13.53
CA MET A 36 -15.91 0.90 14.34
C MET A 36 -15.08 1.73 15.34
N ASN A 37 -14.49 2.85 14.90
CA ASN A 37 -13.70 3.70 15.78
C ASN A 37 -14.55 4.41 16.84
N GLN A 38 -15.77 4.83 16.52
CA GLN A 38 -16.73 5.35 17.51
C GLN A 38 -17.04 4.33 18.60
N ALA A 39 -17.26 3.05 18.23
CA ALA A 39 -17.50 1.99 19.20
C ALA A 39 -16.28 1.75 20.11
N ARG A 40 -15.06 1.76 19.54
CA ARG A 40 -13.80 1.62 20.30
C ARG A 40 -13.57 2.78 21.26
N GLU A 41 -13.87 4.00 20.83
CA GLU A 41 -13.77 5.19 21.67
C GLU A 41 -14.71 5.11 22.87
N ALA A 42 -15.95 4.65 22.65
CA ALA A 42 -16.92 4.43 23.71
C ALA A 42 -16.49 3.35 24.73
N GLU A 43 -15.69 2.37 24.27
CA GLU A 43 -15.11 1.30 25.10
C GLU A 43 -13.75 1.69 25.71
N GLY A 44 -13.23 2.89 25.43
CA GLY A 44 -11.92 3.36 25.90
C GLY A 44 -10.72 2.65 25.24
N GLU A 45 -10.93 2.03 24.09
CA GLU A 45 -9.88 1.33 23.35
C GLU A 45 -9.11 2.29 22.41
N PRO A 46 -7.81 2.01 22.11
CA PRO A 46 -7.05 2.78 21.14
C PRO A 46 -7.69 2.76 19.76
N LEU A 47 -7.79 3.93 19.10
CA LEU A 47 -8.35 4.05 17.77
C LEU A 47 -7.39 3.54 16.69
N PHE A 48 -7.93 3.01 15.61
CA PHE A 48 -7.11 2.75 14.41
C PHE A 48 -6.86 4.04 13.65
N ALA A 49 -5.68 4.16 13.05
CA ALA A 49 -5.27 5.37 12.32
C ALA A 49 -5.96 5.51 10.95
N ASN A 50 -6.20 4.38 10.27
CA ASN A 50 -6.83 4.37 8.93
C ASN A 50 -7.50 3.03 8.63
N PRO A 51 -8.39 2.95 7.62
CA PRO A 51 -9.11 1.73 7.23
C PRO A 51 -8.17 0.57 6.87
N ARG A 52 -7.04 0.82 6.21
CA ARG A 52 -6.07 -0.20 5.80
C ARG A 52 -5.45 -0.91 7.01
N ASN A 53 -4.99 -0.14 8.00
CA ASN A 53 -4.44 -0.70 9.23
C ASN A 53 -5.49 -1.45 10.04
N ALA A 54 -6.72 -0.93 10.09
CA ALA A 54 -7.85 -1.57 10.74
C ALA A 54 -8.20 -2.92 10.07
N THR A 55 -8.22 -2.97 8.75
CA THR A 55 -8.45 -4.19 7.97
C THR A 55 -7.36 -5.23 8.25
N ALA A 56 -6.09 -4.86 8.08
CA ALA A 56 -4.96 -5.76 8.31
C ALA A 56 -4.90 -6.26 9.77
N GLY A 57 -5.14 -5.38 10.74
CA GLY A 57 -5.21 -5.73 12.16
C GLY A 57 -6.38 -6.66 12.49
N SER A 58 -7.53 -6.46 11.84
CA SER A 58 -8.70 -7.32 12.01
C SER A 58 -8.47 -8.73 11.47
N LEU A 59 -7.86 -8.87 10.30
CA LEU A 59 -7.56 -10.18 9.68
C LEU A 59 -6.50 -10.99 10.45
N LYS A 60 -5.67 -10.33 11.26
CA LYS A 60 -4.65 -11.00 12.09
C LYS A 60 -5.18 -11.49 13.44
N GLN A 61 -6.45 -11.23 13.77
CA GLN A 61 -7.06 -11.72 15.01
C GLN A 61 -7.21 -13.24 14.96
N LEU A 62 -6.84 -13.90 16.05
CA LEU A 62 -6.97 -15.36 16.19
C LEU A 62 -8.41 -15.77 16.51
N ASP A 63 -9.18 -14.90 17.17
CA ASP A 63 -10.58 -15.14 17.50
C ASP A 63 -11.48 -14.71 16.34
N PRO A 64 -12.13 -15.67 15.64
CA PRO A 64 -13.03 -15.37 14.53
C PRO A 64 -14.27 -14.59 14.97
N SER A 65 -14.68 -14.66 16.23
CA SER A 65 -15.83 -13.89 16.75
C SER A 65 -15.54 -12.39 16.74
N LEU A 66 -14.32 -11.97 17.01
CA LEU A 66 -13.88 -10.58 16.91
C LEU A 66 -13.86 -10.11 15.45
N VAL A 67 -13.35 -10.95 14.54
CA VAL A 67 -13.36 -10.65 13.10
C VAL A 67 -14.76 -10.50 12.55
N ALA A 68 -15.70 -11.35 13.01
CA ALA A 68 -17.09 -11.32 12.57
C ALA A 68 -17.85 -10.02 12.94
N ARG A 69 -17.35 -9.27 13.93
CA ARG A 69 -17.90 -7.96 14.34
C ARG A 69 -17.33 -6.80 13.53
N ARG A 70 -16.24 -7.04 12.78
CA ARG A 70 -15.60 -5.99 11.98
C ARG A 70 -16.34 -5.79 10.66
N PRO A 71 -16.50 -4.53 10.19
CA PRO A 71 -17.19 -4.20 8.95
C PRO A 71 -16.25 -4.45 7.74
N LEU A 72 -15.80 -5.71 7.59
CA LEU A 72 -14.94 -6.13 6.49
C LEU A 72 -15.77 -6.51 5.28
N ASP A 73 -15.30 -6.11 4.12
CA ASP A 73 -15.80 -6.47 2.80
C ASP A 73 -14.69 -7.05 1.93
N ILE A 74 -15.03 -7.64 0.79
CA ILE A 74 -14.07 -8.19 -0.17
C ILE A 74 -14.49 -7.84 -1.60
N VAL A 75 -13.53 -7.41 -2.41
CA VAL A 75 -13.70 -7.17 -3.84
C VAL A 75 -12.85 -8.18 -4.61
N LEU A 76 -13.49 -9.02 -5.41
CA LEU A 76 -12.83 -10.07 -6.18
C LEU A 76 -12.48 -9.57 -7.58
N TYR A 77 -11.23 -9.76 -8.00
CA TYR A 77 -10.71 -9.27 -9.27
C TYR A 77 -9.84 -10.28 -10.04
N GLY A 78 -9.71 -11.47 -9.55
CA GLY A 78 -8.90 -12.51 -10.15
C GLY A 78 -9.38 -13.91 -9.82
N SER A 79 -8.89 -14.89 -10.55
CA SER A 79 -9.08 -16.31 -10.26
C SER A 79 -7.74 -17.03 -10.22
N GLY A 80 -7.72 -18.17 -9.55
CA GLY A 80 -6.68 -19.17 -9.62
C GLY A 80 -7.20 -20.39 -10.37
N GLU A 81 -7.19 -21.56 -9.70
CA GLU A 81 -7.71 -22.81 -10.26
C GLU A 81 -9.22 -22.74 -10.45
N VAL A 82 -9.69 -23.13 -11.63
CA VAL A 82 -11.11 -23.28 -11.96
C VAL A 82 -11.30 -24.63 -12.62
N ALA A 83 -12.16 -25.49 -12.05
CA ALA A 83 -12.50 -26.77 -12.62
C ALA A 83 -14.02 -26.91 -12.81
N GLY A 84 -14.44 -27.07 -14.06
CA GLY A 84 -15.87 -27.05 -14.44
C GLY A 84 -16.44 -25.62 -14.49
N GLY A 85 -17.75 -25.55 -14.78
CA GLY A 85 -18.44 -24.27 -14.95
C GLY A 85 -18.25 -23.64 -16.33
N PRO A 86 -18.61 -22.36 -16.53
CA PRO A 86 -18.48 -21.69 -17.79
C PRO A 86 -17.02 -21.41 -18.15
N GLU A 87 -16.75 -21.38 -19.43
CA GLU A 87 -15.44 -20.98 -19.94
C GLU A 87 -15.21 -19.48 -19.74
N VAL A 88 -14.06 -19.14 -19.16
CA VAL A 88 -13.64 -17.75 -18.87
C VAL A 88 -12.42 -17.43 -19.72
N ASN A 89 -12.60 -16.65 -20.78
CA ASN A 89 -11.57 -16.35 -21.76
C ASN A 89 -11.03 -14.90 -21.65
N SER A 90 -11.66 -14.10 -20.80
CA SER A 90 -11.26 -12.71 -20.61
C SER A 90 -11.48 -12.22 -19.16
N GLN A 91 -10.89 -11.07 -18.84
CA GLN A 91 -11.11 -10.42 -17.56
C GLN A 91 -12.57 -10.01 -17.36
N LEU A 92 -13.24 -9.56 -18.42
CA LEU A 92 -14.64 -9.17 -18.38
C LEU A 92 -15.55 -10.37 -18.16
N ASP A 93 -15.25 -11.52 -18.81
CA ASP A 93 -15.97 -12.79 -18.56
C ASP A 93 -15.82 -13.22 -17.10
N LEU A 94 -14.61 -13.06 -16.53
CA LEU A 94 -14.38 -13.36 -15.11
C LEU A 94 -15.25 -12.47 -14.21
N PHE A 95 -15.31 -11.17 -14.46
CA PHE A 95 -16.14 -10.27 -13.65
C PHE A 95 -17.63 -10.60 -13.78
N ALA A 96 -18.09 -10.92 -14.97
CA ALA A 96 -19.48 -11.35 -15.20
C ALA A 96 -19.77 -12.66 -14.43
N THR A 97 -18.87 -13.65 -14.52
CA THR A 97 -19.00 -14.94 -13.81
C THR A 97 -19.01 -14.74 -12.29
N LEU A 98 -18.08 -13.96 -11.73
CA LEU A 98 -18.02 -13.66 -10.31
C LEU A 98 -19.31 -12.97 -9.83
N GLY A 99 -19.81 -11.99 -10.59
CA GLY A 99 -21.06 -11.30 -10.27
C GLY A 99 -22.26 -12.25 -10.28
N GLN A 100 -22.36 -13.14 -11.28
CA GLN A 100 -23.41 -14.16 -11.37
C GLN A 100 -23.34 -15.16 -10.20
N LEU A 101 -22.14 -15.51 -9.74
CA LEU A 101 -21.96 -16.38 -8.57
C LEU A 101 -22.32 -15.69 -7.23
N GLY A 102 -22.59 -14.38 -7.24
CA GLY A 102 -22.97 -13.58 -6.08
C GLY A 102 -21.81 -12.89 -5.37
N PHE A 103 -20.64 -12.82 -6.00
CA PHE A 103 -19.49 -12.10 -5.44
C PHE A 103 -19.48 -10.62 -5.84
N ARG A 104 -18.89 -9.81 -4.99
CA ARG A 104 -18.62 -8.40 -5.30
C ARG A 104 -17.37 -8.29 -6.19
N THR A 105 -17.51 -7.57 -7.29
CA THR A 105 -16.43 -7.23 -8.23
C THR A 105 -16.17 -5.72 -8.19
N PRO A 106 -15.10 -5.20 -8.83
CA PRO A 106 -14.89 -3.77 -8.94
C PRO A 106 -16.10 -3.06 -9.56
N GLU A 107 -16.55 -1.97 -8.93
CA GLU A 107 -17.72 -1.20 -9.36
C GLU A 107 -17.48 -0.45 -10.68
N HIS A 108 -16.23 -0.03 -10.90
CA HIS A 108 -15.81 0.69 -12.08
C HIS A 108 -14.78 -0.12 -12.85
N THR A 109 -15.10 -0.39 -14.11
CA THR A 109 -14.25 -1.13 -15.03
C THR A 109 -14.45 -0.56 -16.44
N TRP A 110 -13.36 -0.16 -17.08
CA TRP A 110 -13.37 0.37 -18.45
C TRP A 110 -12.76 -0.64 -19.40
N HIS A 111 -13.40 -0.83 -20.56
CA HIS A 111 -12.86 -1.61 -21.66
C HIS A 111 -12.26 -0.67 -22.69
N CYS A 112 -10.93 -0.58 -22.71
CA CYS A 112 -10.20 0.35 -23.56
C CYS A 112 -9.52 -0.40 -24.72
N ASN A 113 -9.53 0.20 -25.92
CA ASN A 113 -8.93 -0.33 -27.13
C ASN A 113 -7.69 0.45 -27.58
N SER A 114 -7.41 1.60 -26.95
CA SER A 114 -6.25 2.44 -27.26
C SER A 114 -5.60 2.96 -25.98
N THR A 115 -4.40 3.51 -26.10
CA THR A 115 -3.69 4.16 -24.98
C THR A 115 -4.43 5.43 -24.53
N GLU A 116 -5.01 6.16 -25.48
CA GLU A 116 -5.77 7.38 -25.21
C GLU A 116 -6.98 7.07 -24.33
N GLU A 117 -7.75 6.03 -24.68
CA GLU A 117 -8.90 5.58 -23.88
C GLU A 117 -8.47 5.13 -22.46
N ILE A 118 -7.28 4.52 -22.32
CA ILE A 118 -6.74 4.15 -21.01
C ILE A 118 -6.45 5.41 -20.16
N LEU A 119 -5.86 6.44 -20.76
CA LEU A 119 -5.56 7.68 -20.05
C LEU A 119 -6.84 8.41 -19.65
N GLU A 120 -7.85 8.46 -20.53
CA GLU A 120 -9.16 9.02 -20.23
C GLU A 120 -9.85 8.27 -19.06
N ALA A 121 -9.79 6.94 -19.05
CA ALA A 121 -10.33 6.13 -17.96
C ALA A 121 -9.60 6.36 -16.62
N ILE A 122 -8.29 6.59 -16.65
CA ILE A 122 -7.51 6.95 -15.47
C ILE A 122 -7.93 8.32 -14.93
N ASP A 123 -8.09 9.32 -15.80
CA ASP A 123 -8.54 10.66 -15.43
C ASP A 123 -9.97 10.64 -14.90
N GLU A 124 -10.83 9.79 -15.44
CA GLU A 124 -12.19 9.60 -14.93
C GLU A 124 -12.15 8.96 -13.53
N LEU A 125 -11.36 7.92 -13.34
CA LEU A 125 -11.20 7.27 -12.04
C LEU A 125 -10.68 8.25 -10.98
N ASP A 126 -9.73 9.11 -11.32
CA ASP A 126 -9.20 10.13 -10.40
C ASP A 126 -10.30 11.12 -9.95
N ARG A 127 -11.19 11.49 -10.85
CA ARG A 127 -12.36 12.32 -10.52
C ARG A 127 -13.38 11.59 -9.64
N LEU A 128 -13.59 10.29 -9.86
CA LEU A 128 -14.59 9.49 -9.15
C LEU A 128 -14.12 9.02 -7.77
N ARG A 129 -12.82 8.85 -7.53
CA ARG A 129 -12.27 8.23 -6.31
C ARG A 129 -12.70 8.91 -5.01
N SER A 130 -12.96 10.22 -5.04
CA SER A 130 -13.44 10.95 -3.86
C SER A 130 -14.86 10.57 -3.44
N SER A 131 -15.67 10.03 -4.36
CA SER A 131 -17.04 9.57 -4.12
C SER A 131 -17.11 8.12 -3.59
N PHE A 132 -16.01 7.36 -3.67
CA PHE A 132 -15.99 5.99 -3.17
C PHE A 132 -16.00 5.95 -1.65
N ASP A 133 -16.67 4.97 -1.07
CA ASP A 133 -16.65 4.73 0.38
C ASP A 133 -15.40 3.93 0.82
N TYR A 134 -14.35 3.89 -0.01
CA TYR A 134 -13.06 3.26 0.28
C TYR A 134 -11.92 4.02 -0.43
N ASP A 135 -10.70 3.86 0.09
CA ASP A 135 -9.53 4.52 -0.48
C ASP A 135 -9.00 3.74 -1.69
N THR A 136 -8.58 4.48 -2.73
CA THR A 136 -7.92 3.93 -3.92
C THR A 136 -6.62 4.69 -4.16
N ASP A 137 -5.55 3.97 -4.45
CA ASP A 137 -4.21 4.51 -4.70
C ASP A 137 -3.79 4.45 -6.17
N GLY A 138 -4.73 4.04 -7.05
CA GLY A 138 -4.48 3.97 -8.49
C GLY A 138 -5.41 3.04 -9.24
N ALA A 139 -5.01 2.68 -10.45
CA ALA A 139 -5.69 1.76 -11.35
C ALA A 139 -4.80 0.55 -11.68
N VAL A 140 -5.42 -0.57 -12.04
CA VAL A 140 -4.72 -1.73 -12.60
C VAL A 140 -5.18 -1.95 -14.04
N ILE A 141 -4.27 -1.73 -14.98
CA ILE A 141 -4.46 -1.95 -16.40
C ILE A 141 -4.12 -3.41 -16.70
N LYS A 142 -5.02 -4.14 -17.35
CA LYS A 142 -4.82 -5.57 -17.65
C LYS A 142 -5.15 -5.84 -19.11
N LEU A 143 -4.39 -6.73 -19.76
CA LEU A 143 -4.85 -7.32 -21.02
C LEU A 143 -6.16 -8.08 -20.77
N ASN A 144 -7.21 -7.76 -21.51
CA ASN A 144 -8.50 -8.39 -21.30
C ASN A 144 -8.49 -9.88 -21.67
N ARG A 145 -8.01 -10.24 -22.85
CA ARG A 145 -8.00 -11.61 -23.40
C ARG A 145 -6.90 -12.47 -22.73
N TYR A 146 -7.24 -13.66 -22.31
CA TYR A 146 -6.31 -14.58 -21.61
C TYR A 146 -5.30 -15.23 -22.55
N ASP A 147 -5.67 -15.56 -23.79
CA ASP A 147 -4.73 -16.04 -24.79
C ASP A 147 -3.59 -15.05 -25.07
N LEU A 148 -3.87 -13.76 -25.03
CA LEU A 148 -2.84 -12.72 -25.14
C LEU A 148 -1.94 -12.66 -23.90
N ARG A 149 -2.49 -12.93 -22.70
CA ARG A 149 -1.70 -12.97 -21.46
C ARG A 149 -0.68 -14.12 -21.49
N GLU A 150 -1.06 -15.28 -22.00
CA GLU A 150 -0.17 -16.41 -22.18
C GLU A 150 0.97 -16.08 -23.13
N ARG A 151 0.69 -15.39 -24.22
CA ARG A 151 1.68 -14.97 -25.22
C ARG A 151 2.71 -13.98 -24.68
N VAL A 152 2.30 -12.99 -23.88
CA VAL A 152 3.22 -11.99 -23.29
C VAL A 152 3.91 -12.51 -22.04
N GLY A 153 3.31 -13.50 -21.37
CA GLY A 153 3.89 -14.22 -20.25
C GLY A 153 4.08 -13.38 -18.98
N ALA A 154 5.05 -13.82 -18.18
CA ALA A 154 5.41 -13.20 -16.91
C ALA A 154 6.92 -13.15 -16.73
N THR A 155 7.41 -12.27 -15.87
CA THR A 155 8.76 -12.29 -15.32
C THR A 155 8.78 -13.13 -14.05
N ALA A 156 9.96 -13.37 -13.47
CA ALA A 156 10.06 -14.05 -12.17
C ALA A 156 9.34 -13.31 -11.02
N LYS A 157 9.05 -12.01 -11.18
CA LYS A 157 8.47 -11.17 -10.11
C LYS A 157 7.06 -10.65 -10.42
N ALA A 158 6.68 -10.54 -11.69
CA ALA A 158 5.43 -9.88 -12.06
C ALA A 158 4.91 -10.37 -13.43
N PRO A 159 3.57 -10.35 -13.65
CA PRO A 159 2.98 -10.57 -14.96
C PRO A 159 3.32 -9.41 -15.91
N ARG A 160 3.55 -9.72 -17.18
CA ARG A 160 3.75 -8.68 -18.22
C ARG A 160 2.43 -8.14 -18.78
N TRP A 161 1.33 -8.83 -18.52
CA TRP A 161 -0.01 -8.49 -18.98
C TRP A 161 -0.80 -7.58 -18.04
N ALA A 162 -0.20 -7.18 -16.89
CA ALA A 162 -0.82 -6.26 -15.95
C ALA A 162 0.17 -5.16 -15.54
N MET A 163 -0.32 -3.94 -15.42
CA MET A 163 0.44 -2.78 -14.99
C MET A 163 -0.39 -1.98 -13.99
N ALA A 164 0.22 -1.65 -12.85
CA ALA A 164 -0.36 -0.73 -11.90
C ALA A 164 -0.01 0.71 -12.27
N TYR A 165 -1.02 1.55 -12.40
CA TYR A 165 -0.88 3.01 -12.43
C TYR A 165 -1.21 3.52 -11.04
N LYS A 166 -0.27 4.22 -10.41
CA LYS A 166 -0.48 4.83 -9.10
C LYS A 166 -0.57 6.34 -9.22
N TYR A 167 -1.49 6.93 -8.47
CA TYR A 167 -1.56 8.38 -8.36
C TYR A 167 -0.28 8.93 -7.74
N ALA A 168 -0.01 10.20 -8.00
CA ALA A 168 1.07 10.89 -7.31
C ALA A 168 0.77 10.91 -5.80
N PRO A 169 1.72 10.51 -4.96
CA PRO A 169 1.53 10.52 -3.52
C PRO A 169 1.37 11.95 -3.01
N GLU A 170 0.55 12.11 -1.97
CA GLU A 170 0.44 13.37 -1.27
C GLU A 170 1.76 13.72 -0.59
N GLN A 171 2.20 14.96 -0.77
CA GLN A 171 3.43 15.48 -0.19
C GLN A 171 3.12 16.58 0.83
N ALA A 172 3.91 16.61 1.90
CA ALA A 172 3.86 17.70 2.88
C ALA A 172 5.26 18.19 3.23
N GLN A 173 5.33 19.46 3.65
CA GLN A 173 6.54 20.05 4.18
C GLN A 173 6.52 19.97 5.70
N THR A 174 7.66 19.58 6.28
CA THR A 174 7.83 19.56 7.73
C THR A 174 9.27 19.79 8.12
N ARG A 175 9.51 20.10 9.41
CA ARG A 175 10.85 20.37 9.93
C ARG A 175 11.51 19.10 10.45
N LEU A 176 12.78 18.89 10.08
CA LEU A 176 13.63 17.82 10.56
C LEU A 176 14.31 18.25 11.88
N HIS A 177 13.92 17.64 12.99
CA HIS A 177 14.47 17.97 14.31
C HIS A 177 15.74 17.20 14.64
N ALA A 178 15.77 15.92 14.28
CA ALA A 178 16.89 15.03 14.58
C ALA A 178 16.95 13.88 13.55
N ILE A 179 18.08 13.20 13.51
CA ILE A 179 18.26 11.93 12.79
C ILE A 179 18.66 10.87 13.82
N THR A 180 17.84 9.82 13.95
CA THR A 180 18.10 8.67 14.81
C THR A 180 18.52 7.47 13.96
N ILE A 181 19.30 6.55 14.55
CA ILE A 181 19.75 5.34 13.85
C ILE A 181 18.99 4.15 14.43
N GLN A 182 18.27 3.43 13.57
CA GLN A 182 17.62 2.17 13.92
C GLN A 182 18.44 0.98 13.43
N VAL A 183 18.45 -0.08 14.22
CA VAL A 183 19.09 -1.35 13.87
C VAL A 183 18.04 -2.32 13.36
N GLY A 184 18.17 -2.76 12.11
CA GLY A 184 17.30 -3.75 11.49
C GLY A 184 17.63 -5.18 11.97
N ARG A 185 16.73 -6.14 11.68
CA ARG A 185 16.89 -7.56 12.07
C ARG A 185 18.19 -8.22 11.57
N THR A 186 18.75 -7.71 10.51
CA THR A 186 20.00 -8.19 9.88
C THR A 186 21.24 -7.39 10.33
N GLY A 187 21.11 -6.53 11.35
CA GLY A 187 22.17 -5.64 11.80
C GLY A 187 22.32 -4.36 10.96
N THR A 188 21.51 -4.17 9.94
CA THR A 188 21.58 -2.98 9.08
C THR A 188 21.19 -1.72 9.82
N LEU A 189 22.03 -0.70 9.77
CA LEU A 189 21.78 0.61 10.36
C LEU A 189 20.98 1.48 9.39
N THR A 190 19.79 1.89 9.81
CA THR A 190 18.88 2.71 9.00
C THR A 190 18.65 4.06 9.65
N PRO A 191 19.06 5.17 9.01
CA PRO A 191 18.77 6.51 9.52
C PRO A 191 17.30 6.86 9.36
N VAL A 192 16.72 7.46 10.39
CA VAL A 192 15.32 7.86 10.48
C VAL A 192 15.25 9.33 10.87
N ALA A 193 14.50 10.11 10.09
CA ALA A 193 14.19 11.49 10.39
C ALA A 193 13.15 11.58 11.51
N GLU A 194 13.44 12.33 12.56
CA GLU A 194 12.48 12.78 13.57
C GLU A 194 11.95 14.14 13.14
N LEU A 195 10.65 14.21 12.88
CA LEU A 195 10.00 15.34 12.20
C LEU A 195 9.02 16.06 13.12
N GLU A 196 8.78 17.35 12.84
CA GLU A 196 7.58 18.01 13.32
C GLU A 196 6.35 17.25 12.82
N PRO A 197 5.39 16.87 13.70
CA PRO A 197 4.22 16.12 13.25
C PRO A 197 3.45 16.84 12.16
N VAL A 198 3.21 16.18 11.03
CA VAL A 198 2.44 16.72 9.92
C VAL A 198 1.47 15.67 9.38
N PHE A 199 0.29 16.12 8.96
CA PHE A 199 -0.73 15.23 8.42
C PHE A 199 -0.50 15.02 6.91
N VAL A 200 -0.38 13.75 6.50
CA VAL A 200 -0.21 13.35 5.10
C VAL A 200 -0.98 12.08 4.86
N ASP A 201 -1.80 12.07 3.83
CA ASP A 201 -2.51 10.89 3.34
C ASP A 201 -3.13 10.07 4.50
N GLY A 202 -4.07 10.70 5.21
CA GLY A 202 -4.88 10.06 6.26
C GLY A 202 -4.15 9.68 7.55
N SER A 203 -2.89 10.15 7.78
CA SER A 203 -2.21 9.93 9.07
C SER A 203 -1.23 11.04 9.44
N THR A 204 -1.00 11.21 10.74
CA THR A 204 0.03 12.12 11.26
C THR A 204 1.39 11.42 11.25
N ILE A 205 2.35 12.03 10.55
CA ILE A 205 3.72 11.52 10.40
C ILE A 205 4.64 12.37 11.26
N SER A 206 5.36 11.72 12.17
CA SER A 206 6.43 12.31 12.98
C SER A 206 7.80 11.67 12.73
N ARG A 207 7.85 10.62 11.90
CA ARG A 207 9.08 9.90 11.56
C ARG A 207 9.04 9.46 10.10
N ALA A 208 10.18 9.60 9.40
CA ALA A 208 10.31 9.17 8.01
C ALA A 208 11.66 8.50 7.77
N THR A 209 11.69 7.51 6.88
CA THR A 209 12.96 6.87 6.52
C THR A 209 13.85 7.81 5.71
N LEU A 210 15.14 7.78 5.99
CA LEU A 210 16.19 8.40 5.18
C LEU A 210 16.92 7.36 4.32
N HIS A 211 16.47 6.11 4.37
CA HIS A 211 17.01 4.94 3.67
C HIS A 211 18.42 4.54 4.12
N ASN A 212 19.44 5.34 3.77
CA ASN A 212 20.84 5.11 4.07
C ASN A 212 21.63 6.44 4.05
N GLU A 213 22.90 6.39 4.42
CA GLU A 213 23.77 7.55 4.43
C GLU A 213 23.96 8.18 3.04
N GLU A 214 24.05 7.38 1.98
CA GLU A 214 24.23 7.89 0.61
C GLU A 214 23.05 8.73 0.16
N GLU A 215 21.83 8.33 0.53
CA GLU A 215 20.62 9.12 0.27
C GLU A 215 20.61 10.45 1.03
N ILE A 216 21.11 10.48 2.26
CA ILE A 216 21.27 11.70 3.06
C ILE A 216 22.27 12.65 2.35
N CYS A 217 23.43 12.12 1.96
CA CYS A 217 24.45 12.88 1.24
C CYS A 217 23.94 13.37 -0.12
N ARG A 218 23.31 12.49 -0.90
CA ARG A 218 22.78 12.81 -2.24
C ARG A 218 21.73 13.93 -2.19
N LYS A 219 20.87 13.91 -1.19
CA LYS A 219 19.83 14.93 -0.98
C LYS A 219 20.32 16.13 -0.21
N ASP A 220 21.54 16.08 0.34
CA ASP A 220 22.13 17.09 1.21
C ASP A 220 21.20 17.41 2.41
N ILE A 221 20.73 16.37 3.11
CA ILE A 221 19.82 16.50 4.25
C ILE A 221 20.62 16.85 5.50
N ARG A 222 20.20 17.89 6.24
CA ARG A 222 20.82 18.36 7.46
C ARG A 222 19.78 18.54 8.57
N ILE A 223 20.20 18.35 9.81
CA ILE A 223 19.32 18.61 10.95
C ILE A 223 18.93 20.09 10.97
N GLY A 224 17.63 20.35 11.17
CA GLY A 224 17.05 21.68 11.11
C GLY A 224 16.45 22.06 9.75
N ASP A 225 16.69 21.28 8.70
CA ASP A 225 16.09 21.52 7.38
C ASP A 225 14.56 21.44 7.40
N THR A 226 13.94 22.19 6.51
CA THR A 226 12.57 21.91 6.05
C THR A 226 12.65 20.89 4.95
N VAL A 227 11.97 19.77 5.12
CA VAL A 227 11.97 18.62 4.20
C VAL A 227 10.60 18.37 3.61
N ILE A 228 10.59 17.84 2.39
CA ILE A 228 9.37 17.34 1.73
C ILE A 228 9.31 15.83 2.00
N ILE A 229 8.20 15.38 2.52
CA ILE A 229 7.92 13.96 2.79
C ILE A 229 6.75 13.46 1.98
N GLU A 230 6.75 12.16 1.69
CA GLU A 230 5.62 11.44 1.09
C GLU A 230 5.54 10.03 1.67
N LYS A 231 4.37 9.40 1.56
CA LYS A 231 4.23 7.98 1.84
C LYS A 231 4.51 7.17 0.58
N ARG A 232 5.53 6.32 0.60
CA ARG A 232 5.80 5.39 -0.49
C ARG A 232 4.93 4.16 -0.36
N GLY A 233 4.15 3.89 -1.42
CA GLY A 233 3.17 2.79 -1.42
C GLY A 233 2.13 2.92 -0.31
N ASP A 234 1.78 4.16 0.07
CA ASP A 234 0.81 4.55 1.09
C ASP A 234 1.09 4.01 2.51
N VAL A 235 2.31 3.53 2.76
CA VAL A 235 2.67 2.88 4.03
C VAL A 235 3.88 3.50 4.71
N ILE A 236 4.98 3.67 3.97
CA ILE A 236 6.29 4.04 4.56
C ILE A 236 6.59 5.51 4.27
N PRO A 237 6.56 6.40 5.30
CA PRO A 237 6.98 7.77 5.12
C PRO A 237 8.47 7.85 4.77
N GLY A 238 8.80 8.63 3.76
CA GLY A 238 10.17 8.89 3.33
C GLY A 238 10.42 10.35 3.05
N VAL A 239 11.64 10.82 3.32
CA VAL A 239 12.09 12.16 2.94
C VAL A 239 12.46 12.16 1.46
N ILE A 240 11.81 13.00 0.66
CA ILE A 240 12.00 13.10 -0.80
C ILE A 240 13.08 14.11 -1.14
N SER A 241 12.98 15.32 -0.57
CA SER A 241 13.89 16.43 -0.86
C SER A 241 13.95 17.42 0.30
N VAL A 242 14.90 18.34 0.20
CA VAL A 242 15.09 19.47 1.13
C VAL A 242 14.67 20.76 0.46
N VAL A 243 13.99 21.63 1.18
CA VAL A 243 13.69 23.00 0.76
C VAL A 243 14.88 23.88 1.17
N LYS A 244 15.89 23.94 0.29
CA LYS A 244 17.18 24.59 0.59
C LYS A 244 17.08 26.06 0.96
N ASP A 245 16.07 26.75 0.41
CA ASP A 245 15.82 28.18 0.68
C ASP A 245 15.38 28.44 2.13
N LEU A 246 14.89 27.40 2.83
CA LEU A 246 14.47 27.48 4.23
C LEU A 246 15.49 26.88 5.20
N ARG A 247 16.69 26.57 4.73
CA ARG A 247 17.75 25.98 5.56
C ARG A 247 18.26 26.98 6.59
N PRO A 248 18.36 26.60 7.89
CA PRO A 248 18.98 27.42 8.89
C PRO A 248 20.46 27.68 8.61
N ALA A 249 20.91 28.88 8.92
CA ALA A 249 22.36 29.20 8.85
C ALA A 249 23.13 28.30 9.84
N GLY A 250 24.25 27.73 9.37
CA GLY A 250 25.11 26.87 10.19
C GLY A 250 24.66 25.40 10.30
N ALA A 251 23.68 24.97 9.49
CA ALA A 251 23.32 23.56 9.42
C ALA A 251 24.47 22.73 8.84
N GLU A 252 25.00 21.78 9.62
CA GLU A 252 26.12 20.92 9.23
C GLU A 252 25.65 19.63 8.56
N PRO A 253 26.46 19.04 7.63
CA PRO A 253 26.19 17.73 7.07
C PRO A 253 26.08 16.67 8.16
N PHE A 254 25.17 15.69 7.96
CA PHE A 254 25.06 14.56 8.88
C PHE A 254 26.17 13.54 8.63
N ASP A 255 26.83 13.11 9.70
CA ASP A 255 27.83 12.05 9.71
C ASP A 255 27.33 10.88 10.59
N MET A 256 27.16 9.72 9.95
CA MET A 256 26.64 8.53 10.60
C MET A 256 27.61 7.94 11.63
N ILE A 257 28.90 8.01 11.36
CA ILE A 257 29.97 7.55 12.26
C ILE A 257 30.03 8.43 13.50
N ALA A 258 30.02 9.74 13.31
CA ALA A 258 29.99 10.69 14.42
C ALA A 258 28.72 10.52 15.27
N ALA A 259 27.57 10.31 14.65
CA ALA A 259 26.30 10.14 15.33
C ALA A 259 26.21 8.85 16.16
N THR A 260 26.91 7.78 15.76
CA THR A 260 26.92 6.48 16.46
C THR A 260 28.14 6.28 17.35
N GLY A 261 29.16 7.14 17.28
CA GLY A 261 30.44 6.95 17.96
C GLY A 261 31.17 5.68 17.51
N SER A 262 31.00 5.29 16.23
CA SER A 262 31.55 4.06 15.60
C SER A 262 31.06 2.76 16.27
N LYS A 263 29.95 2.78 16.98
CA LYS A 263 29.38 1.62 17.68
C LYS A 263 27.91 1.44 17.35
N CYS A 264 27.49 0.18 17.29
CA CYS A 264 26.08 -0.17 17.15
C CYS A 264 25.28 0.36 18.35
N PRO A 265 24.19 1.13 18.13
CA PRO A 265 23.39 1.66 19.22
C PRO A 265 22.70 0.59 20.07
N ASP A 266 22.47 -0.61 19.54
CA ASP A 266 21.78 -1.70 20.26
C ASP A 266 22.76 -2.58 21.06
N CYS A 267 23.88 -3.04 20.45
CA CYS A 267 24.75 -4.02 21.07
C CYS A 267 26.14 -3.49 21.45
N GLY A 268 26.49 -2.25 21.06
CA GLY A 268 27.80 -1.65 21.32
C GLY A 268 28.95 -2.22 20.47
N GLY A 269 28.67 -3.16 19.56
CA GLY A 269 29.68 -3.71 18.64
C GLY A 269 30.21 -2.66 17.66
N VAL A 270 31.38 -2.91 17.09
CA VAL A 270 31.98 -2.03 16.09
C VAL A 270 31.13 -2.09 14.80
N ILE A 271 30.78 -0.93 14.26
CA ILE A 271 30.07 -0.84 12.98
C ILE A 271 31.08 -0.76 11.83
N HIS A 272 30.75 -1.36 10.70
CA HIS A 272 31.53 -1.31 9.47
C HIS A 272 30.62 -1.14 8.27
N LYS A 273 31.17 -0.57 7.21
CA LYS A 273 30.51 -0.49 5.90
C LYS A 273 31.11 -1.59 5.03
N ASP A 274 30.26 -2.48 4.54
CA ASP A 274 30.68 -3.49 3.59
C ASP A 274 30.81 -2.84 2.22
N GLU A 275 31.91 -3.08 1.50
CA GLU A 275 32.15 -2.50 0.17
C GLU A 275 31.10 -2.93 -0.87
N GLU A 276 30.49 -4.11 -0.67
CA GLU A 276 29.41 -4.62 -1.55
C GLU A 276 28.03 -4.07 -1.20
N PHE A 277 27.85 -3.42 -0.04
CA PHE A 277 26.57 -2.93 0.44
C PHE A 277 26.62 -1.45 0.78
N VAL A 278 25.53 -0.75 0.39
CA VAL A 278 25.36 0.69 0.67
C VAL A 278 25.08 0.98 2.17
N ALA A 279 24.81 -0.06 2.94
CA ALA A 279 24.36 0.05 4.32
C ALA A 279 25.49 -0.27 5.31
N TRP A 280 25.50 0.44 6.42
CA TRP A 280 26.30 0.14 7.61
C TRP A 280 25.71 -1.03 8.40
N ARG A 281 26.55 -1.85 8.99
CA ARG A 281 26.21 -2.98 9.86
C ARG A 281 27.07 -3.04 11.11
#